data_46ba0c8a49ee309bbe7c66573b5f276a
#
_entry.id   46ba0c8a49ee309bbe7c66573b5f276a
#
_cell.length_a   1.000
_cell.length_b   1.000
_cell.length_c   1.000
_cell.angle_alpha   90.00
_cell.angle_beta   90.00
_cell.angle_gamma   90.00
#
_symmetry.space_group_name_H-M   'P 1'
#
loop_
_entity.id
_entity.type
_entity.pdbx_description
1 polymer ?
#
loop_
_entity_poly.entity_id
_entity_poly.type
_entity_poly.pdbx_seq_one_letter_code
_entity_poly.pdbx_strand_id
1 'polypeptide(L)'
;MRIAVVGAGAMGCIFGGTLSEAGHEVTLIDVWAEHVNALNARGLKLTGVSGDRTIPVRAVTSPAGLPVQDLVIVFVKSAFTETAVRQAANLIGPATTVLTVQNGLGNAEKIGALVGPEKVVAGVTSHGGTMLGPGEVRHAGRGETVLGELQGGLTPRVEQLAAAFTAASLEARAVASVDSLIWSK
;
A
#
# COMPACT_ATOMS: atom_id res chain seq x y z
N MET A 1 -3.49 -8.48 10.57
CA MET A 1 -2.94 -7.10 10.74
C MET A 1 -4.04 -6.09 10.45
N ARG A 2 -3.99 -4.96 11.12
CA ARG A 2 -4.74 -3.75 10.75
C ARG A 2 -3.90 -2.95 9.78
N ILE A 3 -4.45 -2.69 8.60
CA ILE A 3 -3.73 -2.08 7.47
C ILE A 3 -4.50 -0.86 6.97
N ALA A 4 -3.84 0.27 6.84
CA ALA A 4 -4.36 1.41 6.11
C ALA A 4 -3.61 1.59 4.79
N VAL A 5 -4.36 1.76 3.70
CA VAL A 5 -3.80 2.08 2.39
C VAL A 5 -4.11 3.53 2.07
N VAL A 6 -3.11 4.38 2.09
CA VAL A 6 -3.21 5.82 1.83
C VAL A 6 -3.00 6.08 0.34
N GLY A 7 -4.08 6.38 -0.35
CA GLY A 7 -4.17 6.43 -1.80
C GLY A 7 -4.81 5.16 -2.36
N ALA A 8 -6.14 5.16 -2.52
CA ALA A 8 -6.90 4.05 -3.09
C ALA A 8 -7.01 4.15 -4.62
N GLY A 9 -5.95 4.59 -5.30
CA GLY A 9 -5.84 4.48 -6.74
C GLY A 9 -5.75 3.02 -7.19
N ALA A 10 -5.43 2.77 -8.46
CA ALA A 10 -5.39 1.41 -9.00
C ALA A 10 -4.50 0.46 -8.17
N MET A 11 -3.28 0.88 -7.83
CA MET A 11 -2.35 0.05 -7.05
C MET A 11 -2.80 -0.11 -5.60
N GLY A 12 -3.28 0.96 -4.98
CA GLY A 12 -3.83 0.90 -3.61
C GLY A 12 -5.02 -0.04 -3.51
N CYS A 13 -5.92 -0.04 -4.49
CA CYS A 13 -7.03 -0.98 -4.59
C CYS A 13 -6.58 -2.42 -4.80
N ILE A 14 -5.59 -2.66 -5.69
CA ILE A 14 -5.06 -4.01 -5.93
C ILE A 14 -4.47 -4.58 -4.64
N PHE A 15 -3.55 -3.85 -4.00
CA PHE A 15 -2.90 -4.31 -2.79
C PHE A 15 -3.89 -4.41 -1.62
N GLY A 16 -4.65 -3.35 -1.37
CA GLY A 16 -5.58 -3.32 -0.24
C GLY A 16 -6.73 -4.33 -0.39
N GLY A 17 -7.29 -4.47 -1.59
CA GLY A 17 -8.34 -5.45 -1.86
C GLY A 17 -7.84 -6.88 -1.68
N THR A 18 -6.67 -7.21 -2.25
CA THR A 18 -6.09 -8.55 -2.16
C THR A 18 -5.70 -8.91 -0.72
N LEU A 19 -5.15 -7.95 0.05
CA LEU A 19 -4.88 -8.13 1.48
C LEU A 19 -6.17 -8.29 2.30
N SER A 20 -7.25 -7.59 1.93
CA SER A 20 -8.57 -7.78 2.57
C SER A 20 -9.11 -9.19 2.32
N GLU A 21 -9.02 -9.71 1.10
CA GLU A 21 -9.40 -11.10 0.78
C GLU A 21 -8.58 -12.14 1.57
N ALA A 22 -7.32 -11.83 1.87
CA ALA A 22 -6.45 -12.67 2.70
C ALA A 22 -6.76 -12.60 4.21
N GLY A 23 -7.84 -11.90 4.60
CA GLY A 23 -8.31 -11.83 5.98
C GLY A 23 -7.65 -10.75 6.83
N HIS A 24 -6.96 -9.78 6.24
CA HIS A 24 -6.47 -8.61 6.97
C HIS A 24 -7.58 -7.56 7.15
N GLU A 25 -7.55 -6.81 8.24
CA GLU A 25 -8.43 -5.67 8.48
C GLU A 25 -7.91 -4.46 7.72
N VAL A 26 -8.41 -4.25 6.49
CA VAL A 26 -7.92 -3.21 5.59
C VAL A 26 -8.89 -2.04 5.52
N THR A 27 -8.36 -0.82 5.61
CA THR A 27 -9.09 0.41 5.30
C THR A 27 -8.39 1.15 4.16
N LEU A 28 -9.11 1.37 3.07
CA LEU A 28 -8.66 2.19 1.95
C LEU A 28 -8.96 3.66 2.25
N ILE A 29 -8.01 4.55 1.96
CA ILE A 29 -8.16 5.99 2.22
C ILE A 29 -7.90 6.73 0.91
N ASP A 30 -8.88 7.50 0.44
CA ASP A 30 -8.74 8.33 -0.75
C ASP A 30 -9.60 9.59 -0.66
N VAL A 31 -9.11 10.70 -1.18
CA VAL A 31 -9.84 11.97 -1.19
C VAL A 31 -10.98 12.01 -2.20
N TRP A 32 -11.02 11.08 -3.15
CA TRP A 32 -12.08 10.98 -4.17
C TRP A 32 -13.34 10.35 -3.58
N ALA A 33 -14.24 11.21 -3.09
CA ALA A 33 -15.45 10.79 -2.38
C ALA A 33 -16.35 9.84 -3.19
N GLU A 34 -16.51 10.06 -4.49
CA GLU A 34 -17.31 9.19 -5.36
C GLU A 34 -16.73 7.76 -5.41
N HIS A 35 -15.41 7.63 -5.49
CA HIS A 35 -14.73 6.35 -5.45
C HIS A 35 -14.91 5.65 -4.10
N VAL A 36 -14.72 6.37 -3.00
CA VAL A 36 -14.92 5.86 -1.64
C VAL A 36 -16.36 5.38 -1.44
N ASN A 37 -17.35 6.15 -1.88
CA ASN A 37 -18.75 5.78 -1.81
C ASN A 37 -19.06 4.52 -2.63
N ALA A 38 -18.50 4.41 -3.83
CA ALA A 38 -18.64 3.23 -4.69
C ALA A 38 -18.05 1.97 -4.04
N LEU A 39 -16.85 2.08 -3.46
CA LEU A 39 -16.18 0.99 -2.73
C LEU A 39 -17.03 0.50 -1.55
N ASN A 40 -17.58 1.40 -0.75
CA ASN A 40 -18.40 1.02 0.40
C ASN A 40 -19.77 0.45 -0.01
N ALA A 41 -20.37 0.96 -1.09
CA ALA A 41 -21.72 0.54 -1.52
C ALA A 41 -21.71 -0.80 -2.26
N ARG A 42 -20.69 -1.07 -3.08
CA ARG A 42 -20.66 -2.19 -4.02
C ARG A 42 -19.45 -3.10 -3.87
N GLY A 43 -18.50 -2.73 -3.02
CA GLY A 43 -17.17 -3.37 -2.96
C GLY A 43 -16.25 -2.90 -4.08
N LEU A 44 -15.02 -3.40 -4.06
CA LEU A 44 -14.03 -3.21 -5.10
C LEU A 44 -14.25 -4.25 -6.22
N LYS A 45 -14.64 -3.80 -7.41
CA LYS A 45 -14.65 -4.64 -8.61
C LYS A 45 -13.23 -4.72 -9.18
N LEU A 46 -12.59 -5.86 -9.00
CA LEU A 46 -11.27 -6.15 -9.50
C LEU A 46 -11.38 -7.10 -10.69
N THR A 47 -10.75 -6.72 -11.82
CA THR A 47 -10.76 -7.51 -13.07
C THR A 47 -9.34 -7.73 -13.59
N GLY A 48 -9.18 -8.58 -14.58
CA GLY A 48 -7.91 -8.78 -15.30
C GLY A 48 -7.12 -9.98 -14.82
N VAL A 49 -5.78 -9.86 -14.80
CA VAL A 49 -4.87 -11.01 -14.64
C VAL A 49 -5.00 -11.78 -13.32
N SER A 50 -5.61 -11.17 -12.29
CA SER A 50 -5.89 -11.83 -11.02
C SER A 50 -7.27 -12.48 -10.92
N GLY A 51 -8.05 -12.47 -12.01
CA GLY A 51 -9.42 -12.95 -12.07
C GLY A 51 -10.45 -11.86 -11.71
N ASP A 52 -11.63 -12.01 -12.31
CA ASP A 52 -12.71 -11.02 -12.14
C ASP A 52 -13.52 -11.34 -10.90
N ARG A 53 -13.64 -10.38 -9.98
CA ARG A 53 -14.39 -10.54 -8.74
C ARG A 53 -14.72 -9.21 -8.08
N THR A 54 -15.62 -9.26 -7.12
CA THR A 54 -15.96 -8.11 -6.26
C THR A 54 -15.54 -8.42 -4.83
N ILE A 55 -14.73 -7.54 -4.26
CA ILE A 55 -14.13 -7.69 -2.93
C ILE A 55 -14.82 -6.72 -1.99
N PRO A 56 -15.45 -7.18 -0.89
CA PRO A 56 -15.90 -6.29 0.17
C PRO A 56 -14.71 -5.55 0.78
N VAL A 57 -14.75 -4.23 0.78
CA VAL A 57 -13.70 -3.38 1.35
C VAL A 57 -14.31 -2.25 2.16
N ARG A 58 -13.57 -1.76 3.13
CA ARG A 58 -13.87 -0.52 3.84
C ARG A 58 -13.07 0.63 3.24
N ALA A 59 -13.70 1.75 2.97
CA ALA A 59 -13.02 2.93 2.48
C ALA A 59 -13.49 4.20 3.21
N VAL A 60 -12.60 5.16 3.37
CA VAL A 60 -12.89 6.46 4.01
C VAL A 60 -12.21 7.58 3.25
N THR A 61 -12.75 8.80 3.36
CA THR A 61 -12.15 9.98 2.72
C THR A 61 -11.08 10.67 3.58
N SER A 62 -10.98 10.28 4.86
CA SER A 62 -10.02 10.84 5.81
C SER A 62 -9.55 9.78 6.80
N PRO A 63 -8.28 9.79 7.22
CA PRO A 63 -7.78 8.92 8.27
C PRO A 63 -8.26 9.30 9.68
N ALA A 64 -8.93 10.43 9.85
CA ALA A 64 -9.39 10.91 11.14
C ALA A 64 -10.31 9.89 11.83
N GLY A 65 -10.07 9.65 13.12
CA GLY A 65 -10.85 8.70 13.92
C GLY A 65 -10.50 7.22 13.70
N LEU A 66 -9.62 6.89 12.77
CA LEU A 66 -9.10 5.52 12.67
C LEU A 66 -8.06 5.26 13.77
N PRO A 67 -7.99 4.02 14.29
CA PRO A 67 -6.96 3.65 15.27
C PRO A 67 -5.58 3.56 14.64
N VAL A 68 -4.55 3.49 15.49
CA VAL A 68 -3.19 3.14 15.07
C VAL A 68 -3.17 1.82 14.33
N GLN A 69 -2.42 1.76 13.24
CA GLN A 69 -2.32 0.62 12.35
C GLN A 69 -1.05 -0.20 12.60
N ASP A 70 -1.06 -1.47 12.21
CA ASP A 70 0.15 -2.31 12.16
C ASP A 70 0.99 -1.95 10.93
N LEU A 71 0.30 -1.68 9.80
CA LEU A 71 0.91 -1.34 8.52
C LEU A 71 0.17 -0.15 7.89
N VAL A 72 0.91 0.85 7.44
CA VAL A 72 0.42 1.94 6.60
C VAL A 72 1.12 1.84 5.24
N ILE A 73 0.36 1.64 4.17
CA ILE A 73 0.89 1.56 2.80
C ILE A 73 0.60 2.89 2.08
N VAL A 74 1.63 3.53 1.55
CA VAL A 74 1.51 4.83 0.87
C VAL A 74 1.55 4.62 -0.63
N PHE A 75 0.42 4.91 -1.31
CA PHE A 75 0.23 4.75 -2.76
C PHE A 75 -0.25 6.02 -3.47
N VAL A 76 -0.20 7.17 -2.81
CA VAL A 76 -0.49 8.45 -3.48
C VAL A 76 0.55 8.76 -4.56
N LYS A 77 0.21 9.64 -5.50
CA LYS A 77 1.21 10.18 -6.44
C LYS A 77 2.30 10.92 -5.66
N SER A 78 3.57 10.81 -6.09
CA SER A 78 4.77 11.32 -5.39
C SER A 78 4.65 12.80 -4.94
N ALA A 79 3.98 13.64 -5.71
CA ALA A 79 3.73 15.03 -5.36
C ALA A 79 2.89 15.22 -4.07
N PHE A 80 2.12 14.20 -3.67
CA PHE A 80 1.23 14.26 -2.51
C PHE A 80 1.75 13.48 -1.31
N THR A 81 2.93 12.84 -1.40
CA THR A 81 3.47 11.95 -0.36
C THR A 81 3.53 12.63 1.00
N GLU A 82 4.16 13.79 1.10
CA GLU A 82 4.30 14.49 2.39
C GLU A 82 2.96 14.89 3.00
N THR A 83 2.07 15.46 2.19
CA THR A 83 0.74 15.88 2.64
C THR A 83 -0.06 14.69 3.15
N ALA A 84 -0.07 13.59 2.39
CA ALA A 84 -0.80 12.38 2.75
C ALA A 84 -0.27 11.73 4.03
N VAL A 85 1.06 11.64 4.20
CA VAL A 85 1.67 11.09 5.41
C VAL A 85 1.40 11.97 6.64
N ARG A 86 1.48 13.30 6.52
CA ARG A 86 1.12 14.22 7.61
C ARG A 86 -0.35 14.05 8.02
N GLN A 87 -1.26 13.93 7.08
CA GLN A 87 -2.68 13.69 7.35
C GLN A 87 -2.92 12.34 8.03
N ALA A 88 -2.12 11.33 7.71
CA ALA A 88 -2.20 9.98 8.26
C ALA A 88 -1.39 9.78 9.55
N ALA A 89 -0.84 10.83 10.15
CA ALA A 89 0.05 10.73 11.33
C ALA A 89 -0.61 10.00 12.53
N ASN A 90 -1.94 10.14 12.71
CA ASN A 90 -2.68 9.44 13.75
C ASN A 90 -2.71 7.92 13.58
N LEU A 91 -2.42 7.40 12.39
CA LEU A 91 -2.35 5.95 12.11
C LEU A 91 -1.01 5.33 12.52
N ILE A 92 0.01 6.17 12.74
CA ILE A 92 1.40 5.73 12.89
C ILE A 92 1.80 5.80 14.38
N GLY A 93 1.87 4.64 15.00
CA GLY A 93 2.34 4.46 16.37
C GLY A 93 3.80 3.97 16.44
N PRO A 94 4.28 3.66 17.65
CA PRO A 94 5.66 3.19 17.86
C PRO A 94 6.02 1.92 17.07
N ALA A 95 5.08 0.99 16.95
CA ALA A 95 5.28 -0.30 16.28
C ALA A 95 4.76 -0.34 14.83
N THR A 96 4.23 0.76 14.30
CA THR A 96 3.69 0.82 12.93
C THR A 96 4.82 0.74 11.90
N THR A 97 4.67 -0.14 10.93
CA THR A 97 5.47 -0.14 9.70
C THR A 97 4.83 0.76 8.67
N VAL A 98 5.62 1.61 8.02
CA VAL A 98 5.16 2.43 6.88
C VAL A 98 5.84 1.93 5.62
N LEU A 99 5.05 1.45 4.68
CA LEU A 99 5.53 0.89 3.42
C LEU A 99 5.28 1.86 2.27
N THR A 100 6.27 2.03 1.41
CA THR A 100 6.08 2.62 0.09
C THR A 100 6.70 1.76 -1.00
N VAL A 101 5.95 1.56 -2.06
CA VAL A 101 6.41 0.99 -3.35
C VAL A 101 6.06 1.95 -4.50
N GLN A 102 5.97 3.24 -4.19
CA GLN A 102 5.71 4.30 -5.17
C GLN A 102 6.86 4.38 -6.18
N ASN A 103 6.52 4.69 -7.42
CA ASN A 103 7.52 5.00 -8.43
C ASN A 103 8.21 6.34 -8.12
N GLY A 104 9.47 6.45 -8.55
CA GLY A 104 10.29 7.65 -8.40
C GLY A 104 11.11 7.68 -7.11
N LEU A 105 12.21 8.40 -7.20
CA LEU A 105 13.21 8.55 -6.13
C LEU A 105 12.71 9.49 -5.03
N GLY A 106 13.23 9.30 -3.82
CA GLY A 106 13.05 10.21 -2.70
C GLY A 106 11.73 10.06 -1.94
N ASN A 107 10.81 9.16 -2.34
CA ASN A 107 9.55 8.98 -1.62
C ASN A 107 9.76 8.36 -0.24
N ALA A 108 10.60 7.32 -0.15
CA ALA A 108 10.89 6.65 1.12
C ALA A 108 11.60 7.58 2.10
N GLU A 109 12.56 8.36 1.63
CA GLU A 109 13.31 9.34 2.41
C GLU A 109 12.39 10.47 2.94
N LYS A 110 11.47 10.97 2.10
CA LYS A 110 10.46 11.95 2.52
C LYS A 110 9.56 11.40 3.61
N ILE A 111 9.13 10.14 3.47
CA ILE A 111 8.33 9.47 4.51
C ILE A 111 9.17 9.30 5.77
N GLY A 112 10.40 8.81 5.66
CA GLY A 112 11.31 8.62 6.80
C GLY A 112 11.59 9.90 7.57
N ALA A 113 11.74 11.03 6.88
CA ALA A 113 11.91 12.33 7.52
C ALA A 113 10.69 12.78 8.36
N LEU A 114 9.50 12.25 8.07
CA LEU A 114 8.26 12.60 8.77
C LEU A 114 7.93 11.65 9.93
N VAL A 115 8.23 10.35 9.77
CA VAL A 115 7.74 9.32 10.69
C VAL A 115 8.86 8.60 11.47
N GLY A 116 10.11 8.85 11.09
CA GLY A 116 11.29 8.11 11.52
C GLY A 116 11.71 7.07 10.46
N PRO A 117 12.97 7.10 9.99
CA PRO A 117 13.44 6.20 8.95
C PRO A 117 13.42 4.72 9.37
N GLU A 118 13.51 4.46 10.67
CA GLU A 118 13.43 3.11 11.27
C GLU A 118 12.03 2.47 11.11
N LYS A 119 11.01 3.24 10.81
CA LYS A 119 9.65 2.74 10.56
C LYS A 119 9.40 2.38 9.09
N VAL A 120 10.29 2.80 8.19
CA VAL A 120 10.02 2.75 6.75
C VAL A 120 10.60 1.50 6.12
N VAL A 121 9.72 0.77 5.44
CA VAL A 121 10.06 -0.25 4.46
C VAL A 121 9.81 0.36 3.08
N ALA A 122 10.81 0.27 2.22
CA ALA A 122 10.72 0.73 0.84
C ALA A 122 10.74 -0.46 -0.12
N GLY A 123 10.30 -0.26 -1.33
CA GLY A 123 10.36 -1.32 -2.32
C GLY A 123 9.98 -0.89 -3.72
N VAL A 124 9.99 -1.87 -4.59
CA VAL A 124 9.53 -1.74 -5.97
C VAL A 124 8.52 -2.83 -6.26
N THR A 125 7.52 -2.52 -7.09
CA THR A 125 6.56 -3.53 -7.54
C THR A 125 6.48 -3.53 -9.05
N SER A 126 6.36 -4.72 -9.64
CA SER A 126 6.13 -4.91 -11.08
C SER A 126 4.67 -5.22 -11.39
N HIS A 127 3.79 -5.11 -10.40
CA HIS A 127 2.35 -5.13 -10.68
C HIS A 127 1.93 -3.90 -11.47
N GLY A 128 0.97 -4.07 -12.36
CA GLY A 128 0.35 -3.00 -13.13
C GLY A 128 -1.15 -2.91 -12.86
N GLY A 129 -1.66 -1.71 -12.68
CA GLY A 129 -3.08 -1.47 -12.44
C GLY A 129 -3.62 -0.27 -13.20
N THR A 130 -4.88 -0.35 -13.62
CA THR A 130 -5.60 0.72 -14.29
C THR A 130 -6.92 0.98 -13.56
N MET A 131 -7.16 2.23 -13.21
CA MET A 131 -8.46 2.69 -12.70
C MET A 131 -9.44 2.73 -13.88
N LEU A 132 -10.56 2.00 -13.78
CA LEU A 132 -11.61 1.99 -14.79
C LEU A 132 -12.74 2.97 -14.47
N GLY A 133 -12.95 3.24 -13.19
CA GLY A 133 -13.96 4.14 -12.68
C GLY A 133 -14.11 4.01 -11.16
N PRO A 134 -15.07 4.74 -10.56
CA PRO A 134 -15.32 4.65 -9.12
C PRO A 134 -15.64 3.22 -8.68
N GLY A 135 -14.78 2.63 -7.82
CA GLY A 135 -14.92 1.28 -7.32
C GLY A 135 -14.47 0.18 -8.30
N GLU A 136 -13.94 0.52 -9.48
CA GLU A 136 -13.56 -0.46 -10.51
C GLU A 136 -12.10 -0.32 -10.92
N VAL A 137 -11.34 -1.41 -10.79
CA VAL A 137 -9.91 -1.48 -11.11
C VAL A 137 -9.62 -2.72 -11.95
N ARG A 138 -8.76 -2.56 -12.95
CA ARG A 138 -8.18 -3.68 -13.69
C ARG A 138 -6.76 -3.93 -13.22
N HIS A 139 -6.47 -5.15 -12.77
CA HIS A 139 -5.12 -5.66 -12.54
C HIS A 139 -4.54 -6.03 -13.91
N ALA A 140 -3.75 -5.13 -14.48
CA ALA A 140 -3.28 -5.22 -15.86
C ALA A 140 -2.08 -6.15 -16.04
N GLY A 141 -1.27 -6.32 -14.99
CA GLY A 141 -0.08 -7.18 -15.01
C GLY A 141 0.29 -7.65 -13.62
N ARG A 142 0.62 -8.95 -13.50
CA ARG A 142 1.24 -9.50 -12.29
C ARG A 142 2.75 -9.31 -12.36
N GLY A 143 3.36 -9.14 -11.20
CA GLY A 143 4.79 -9.09 -11.06
C GLY A 143 5.22 -9.21 -9.60
N GLU A 144 6.50 -9.30 -9.38
CA GLU A 144 7.09 -9.39 -8.05
C GLU A 144 7.11 -8.01 -7.37
N THR A 145 6.95 -8.02 -6.05
CA THR A 145 7.24 -6.87 -5.18
C THR A 145 8.49 -7.16 -4.37
N VAL A 146 9.49 -6.31 -4.42
CA VAL A 146 10.73 -6.44 -3.66
C VAL A 146 10.75 -5.41 -2.55
N LEU A 147 10.95 -5.85 -1.32
CA LEU A 147 10.87 -5.04 -0.11
C LEU A 147 12.19 -5.03 0.65
N GLY A 148 12.56 -3.91 1.25
CA GLY A 148 13.72 -3.80 2.13
C GLY A 148 13.56 -2.64 3.10
N GLU A 149 14.35 -2.67 4.17
CA GLU A 149 14.41 -1.57 5.13
C GLU A 149 15.00 -0.32 4.48
N LEU A 150 14.45 0.86 4.79
CA LEU A 150 15.03 2.13 4.31
C LEU A 150 16.48 2.31 4.80
N GLN A 151 16.78 1.85 6.01
CA GLN A 151 18.12 1.92 6.59
C GLN A 151 19.01 0.71 6.22
N GLY A 152 18.50 -0.19 5.38
CA GLY A 152 19.18 -1.42 4.99
C GLY A 152 19.08 -2.52 6.03
N GLY A 153 19.57 -3.70 5.65
CA GLY A 153 19.52 -4.92 6.45
C GLY A 153 18.28 -5.78 6.16
N LEU A 154 18.45 -7.08 6.37
CA LEU A 154 17.36 -8.04 6.27
C LEU A 154 16.82 -8.31 7.68
N THR A 155 15.66 -7.77 7.98
CA THR A 155 15.04 -7.87 9.31
C THR A 155 13.87 -8.84 9.32
N PRO A 156 13.54 -9.45 10.47
CA PRO A 156 12.33 -10.29 10.58
C PRO A 156 11.06 -9.56 10.15
N ARG A 157 10.99 -8.25 10.36
CA ARG A 157 9.84 -7.43 9.97
C ARG A 157 9.63 -7.42 8.46
N VAL A 158 10.66 -7.17 7.67
CA VAL A 158 10.54 -7.11 6.21
C VAL A 158 10.31 -8.50 5.62
N GLU A 159 10.87 -9.54 6.22
CA GLU A 159 10.60 -10.94 5.83
C GLU A 159 9.15 -11.34 6.10
N GLN A 160 8.61 -11.00 7.27
CA GLN A 160 7.21 -11.24 7.63
C GLN A 160 6.25 -10.48 6.72
N LEU A 161 6.59 -9.25 6.35
CA LEU A 161 5.78 -8.46 5.42
C LEU A 161 5.76 -9.08 4.02
N ALA A 162 6.91 -9.50 3.51
CA ALA A 162 7.00 -10.20 2.22
C ALA A 162 6.21 -11.52 2.24
N ALA A 163 6.31 -12.28 3.32
CA ALA A 163 5.54 -13.52 3.49
C ALA A 163 4.03 -13.26 3.54
N ALA A 164 3.58 -12.21 4.24
CA ALA A 164 2.18 -11.83 4.30
C ALA A 164 1.62 -11.42 2.92
N PHE A 165 2.40 -10.69 2.13
CA PHE A 165 2.03 -10.32 0.77
C PHE A 165 1.94 -11.55 -0.14
N THR A 166 2.93 -12.43 -0.09
CA THR A 166 2.92 -13.68 -0.87
C THR A 166 1.73 -14.58 -0.50
N ALA A 167 1.41 -14.71 0.79
CA ALA A 167 0.22 -15.43 1.25
C ALA A 167 -1.09 -14.81 0.73
N ALA A 168 -1.10 -13.51 0.48
CA ALA A 168 -2.19 -12.79 -0.15
C ALA A 168 -2.15 -12.81 -1.70
N SER A 169 -1.36 -13.67 -2.32
CA SER A 169 -1.18 -13.75 -3.79
C SER A 169 -0.58 -12.48 -4.44
N LEU A 170 0.11 -11.68 -3.65
CA LEU A 170 0.97 -10.58 -4.08
C LEU A 170 2.42 -11.06 -3.93
N GLU A 171 2.95 -11.73 -4.96
CA GLU A 171 4.31 -12.27 -4.90
C GLU A 171 5.31 -11.22 -4.40
N ALA A 172 6.00 -11.52 -3.29
CA ALA A 172 6.93 -10.59 -2.68
C ALA A 172 8.13 -11.30 -2.06
N ARG A 173 9.27 -10.61 -2.07
CA ARG A 173 10.49 -11.04 -1.38
C ARG A 173 11.15 -9.90 -0.63
N ALA A 174 11.84 -10.24 0.45
CA ALA A 174 12.66 -9.32 1.22
C ALA A 174 14.11 -9.32 0.71
N VAL A 175 14.75 -8.15 0.76
CA VAL A 175 16.16 -7.96 0.41
C VAL A 175 16.85 -7.08 1.45
N ALA A 176 18.17 -7.21 1.56
CA ALA A 176 18.98 -6.41 2.49
C ALA A 176 19.11 -4.95 2.07
N SER A 177 18.99 -4.63 0.77
CA SER A 177 18.95 -3.25 0.25
C SER A 177 18.07 -3.20 -0.99
N VAL A 178 17.25 -2.17 -1.08
CA VAL A 178 16.38 -1.86 -2.24
C VAL A 178 16.94 -0.73 -3.10
N ASP A 179 18.01 -0.08 -2.70
CA ASP A 179 18.52 1.15 -3.33
C ASP A 179 18.76 0.97 -4.82
N SER A 180 19.52 -0.07 -5.20
CA SER A 180 19.82 -0.34 -6.61
C SER A 180 18.57 -0.62 -7.44
N LEU A 181 17.52 -1.21 -6.84
CA LEU A 181 16.28 -1.52 -7.52
C LEU A 181 15.41 -0.27 -7.72
N ILE A 182 15.39 0.64 -6.74
CA ILE A 182 14.70 1.91 -6.84
C ILE A 182 15.35 2.80 -7.92
N TRP A 183 16.69 2.80 -8.00
CA TRP A 183 17.43 3.56 -8.99
C TRP A 183 17.30 3.01 -10.43
N SER A 184 17.00 1.72 -10.59
CA SER A 184 16.89 1.07 -11.91
C SER A 184 15.50 1.17 -12.54
N LYS A 185 14.54 1.79 -11.86
CA LYS A 185 13.14 1.90 -12.27
C LYS A 185 12.73 3.33 -12.59
#